data_7574bf5db81dac6c87cf8c5cf8785878
#
_entry.id   7574bf5db81dac6c87cf8c5cf8785878
#
_cell.length_a   1.000
_cell.length_b   1.000
_cell.length_c   1.000
_cell.angle_alpha   90.00
_cell.angle_beta   90.00
_cell.angle_gamma   90.00
#
_symmetry.space_group_name_H-M   'P 1'
#
loop_
_entity.id
_entity.type
_entity.pdbx_description
1 polymer ?
#
loop_
_entity_poly.entity_id
_entity_poly.type
_entity_poly.pdbx_seq_one_letter_code
_entity_poly.pdbx_strand_id
1 'polypeptide(L)'
;MTRIFALCSSALAIIFAGMANAETWTLDGEASHLAFGSIKKDKIGEVNSFSGLKGTVDADGKADVTIDLTTLETNIDIRNERMLEHVFKGAGEAQLTAQLDMDEVKGLAVGEMAVVDVEGALSLLGVSTELDLEMVVVRLAENKVMALSNDMVFVGTEELGVTAGIDKLMELAKLPGITRTSPVTLRLVFTSDMKKVEAAPAAAVTTAALAGDVKAGKKVFKKCKACHKMKAGKNGVGPHLVGVIGREAGAVEGFKYSKAMAGSGLVWDAETLTGFLTKPKKYLKGTKMTFNGLKKPADIENVRAYIASVE
;
A
#
# COMPACT_ATOMS: atom_id res chain seq x y z
N MET A 1 66.22 20.45 -41.20
CA MET A 1 65.94 20.33 -39.76
C MET A 1 64.54 20.90 -39.53
N THR A 2 63.53 20.05 -39.55
CA THR A 2 62.15 20.50 -39.35
C THR A 2 61.51 19.57 -38.29
N ARG A 3 61.27 20.12 -37.10
CA ARG A 3 60.70 19.37 -35.99
C ARG A 3 59.14 19.44 -36.10
N ILE A 4 58.53 18.31 -36.20
CA ILE A 4 57.06 18.11 -36.16
C ILE A 4 56.67 17.95 -34.69
N PHE A 5 55.82 18.88 -34.19
CA PHE A 5 55.17 18.75 -32.88
C PHE A 5 53.87 17.97 -33.04
N ALA A 6 53.80 16.81 -32.43
CA ALA A 6 52.56 16.04 -32.31
C ALA A 6 51.78 16.55 -31.08
N LEU A 7 50.61 17.13 -31.28
CA LEU A 7 49.65 17.43 -30.21
C LEU A 7 48.91 16.13 -29.85
N CYS A 8 49.14 15.63 -28.66
CA CYS A 8 48.28 14.61 -28.01
C CYS A 8 47.08 15.28 -27.40
N SER A 9 45.92 15.16 -28.04
CA SER A 9 44.60 15.54 -27.45
C SER A 9 44.14 14.40 -26.52
N SER A 10 44.28 14.59 -25.23
CA SER A 10 43.73 13.70 -24.20
C SER A 10 42.23 14.02 -24.08
N ALA A 11 41.38 13.13 -24.62
CA ALA A 11 39.93 13.18 -24.37
C ALA A 11 39.66 12.68 -22.95
N LEU A 12 39.28 13.61 -22.05
CA LEU A 12 38.84 13.31 -20.70
C LEU A 12 37.38 12.78 -20.79
N ALA A 13 37.24 11.47 -20.74
CA ALA A 13 35.93 10.82 -20.63
C ALA A 13 35.40 11.06 -19.21
N ILE A 14 34.46 11.99 -19.06
CA ILE A 14 33.69 12.18 -17.82
C ILE A 14 32.70 11.02 -17.74
N ILE A 15 33.03 10.02 -16.92
CA ILE A 15 32.10 8.95 -16.56
C ILE A 15 31.08 9.57 -15.59
N PHE A 16 29.92 9.93 -16.11
CA PHE A 16 28.75 10.17 -15.27
C PHE A 16 28.36 8.80 -14.67
N ALA A 17 28.85 8.49 -13.47
CA ALA A 17 28.27 7.46 -12.64
C ALA A 17 26.85 7.96 -12.29
N GLY A 18 25.85 7.46 -13.01
CA GLY A 18 24.45 7.67 -12.64
C GLY A 18 24.29 7.07 -11.25
N MET A 19 24.06 7.94 -10.24
CA MET A 19 23.55 7.47 -8.95
C MET A 19 22.18 6.85 -9.24
N ALA A 20 22.12 5.53 -9.30
CA ALA A 20 20.87 4.81 -9.20
C ALA A 20 20.30 5.22 -7.84
N ASN A 21 19.22 6.02 -7.83
CA ASN A 21 18.49 6.29 -6.61
C ASN A 21 17.96 4.94 -6.13
N ALA A 22 18.51 4.44 -5.03
CA ALA A 22 18.02 3.26 -4.37
C ALA A 22 16.53 3.49 -4.03
N GLU A 23 15.67 2.54 -4.37
CA GLU A 23 14.25 2.61 -4.08
C GLU A 23 14.05 2.60 -2.56
N THR A 24 13.40 3.63 -2.03
CA THR A 24 13.04 3.71 -0.62
C THR A 24 11.53 3.69 -0.49
N TRP A 25 11.03 2.87 0.38
CA TRP A 25 9.63 2.76 0.73
C TRP A 25 9.36 3.54 2.01
N THR A 26 8.37 4.43 2.00
CA THR A 26 7.99 5.25 3.15
C THR A 26 6.66 4.76 3.73
N LEU A 27 6.59 4.65 5.04
CA LEU A 27 5.39 4.19 5.75
C LEU A 27 4.29 5.25 5.70
N ASP A 28 3.12 4.85 5.24
CA ASP A 28 1.88 5.61 5.29
C ASP A 28 1.24 5.40 6.67
N GLY A 29 1.51 6.32 7.61
CA GLY A 29 1.04 6.20 8.99
C GLY A 29 -0.47 6.19 9.14
N GLU A 30 -1.21 6.89 8.27
CA GLU A 30 -2.69 6.92 8.32
C GLU A 30 -3.30 5.57 7.87
N ALA A 31 -2.66 4.90 6.90
CA ALA A 31 -3.08 3.60 6.44
C ALA A 31 -2.54 2.44 7.29
N SER A 32 -1.59 2.71 8.19
CA SER A 32 -0.93 1.72 9.05
C SER A 32 -1.62 1.59 10.40
N HIS A 33 -1.44 0.45 11.07
CA HIS A 33 -2.04 0.21 12.38
C HIS A 33 -1.21 -0.78 13.19
N LEU A 34 -0.98 -0.45 14.46
CA LEU A 34 -0.39 -1.33 15.44
C LEU A 34 -1.38 -1.48 16.60
N ALA A 35 -1.76 -2.71 16.91
CA ALA A 35 -2.59 -3.01 18.05
C ALA A 35 -1.93 -4.04 18.97
N PHE A 36 -2.18 -3.92 20.26
CA PHE A 36 -1.75 -4.89 21.24
C PHE A 36 -2.84 -5.19 22.27
N GLY A 37 -2.87 -6.42 22.73
CA GLY A 37 -3.85 -6.92 23.68
C GLY A 37 -3.34 -7.00 25.10
N SER A 38 -4.23 -6.89 26.07
CA SER A 38 -4.00 -7.27 27.46
C SER A 38 -5.23 -7.93 28.07
N ILE A 39 -5.02 -8.78 29.07
CA ILE A 39 -6.13 -9.38 29.81
C ILE A 39 -6.00 -8.94 31.26
N LYS A 40 -7.04 -8.33 31.82
CA LYS A 40 -7.12 -7.96 33.23
C LYS A 40 -8.13 -8.84 33.98
N LYS A 41 -7.87 -9.09 35.25
CA LYS A 41 -8.71 -9.93 36.13
C LYS A 41 -8.92 -11.32 35.54
N ASP A 42 -7.93 -11.84 34.82
CA ASP A 42 -7.87 -13.17 34.18
C ASP A 42 -8.99 -13.47 33.15
N LYS A 43 -9.83 -12.49 32.80
CA LYS A 43 -11.01 -12.70 31.95
C LYS A 43 -11.45 -11.54 31.07
N ILE A 44 -10.91 -10.34 31.27
CA ILE A 44 -11.32 -9.16 30.51
C ILE A 44 -10.22 -8.82 29.54
N GLY A 45 -10.41 -9.19 28.26
CA GLY A 45 -9.54 -8.78 27.17
C GLY A 45 -9.76 -7.34 26.79
N GLU A 46 -8.69 -6.61 26.53
CA GLU A 46 -8.67 -5.24 26.09
C GLU A 46 -7.73 -5.11 24.89
N VAL A 47 -8.09 -4.26 23.94
CA VAL A 47 -7.27 -3.93 22.79
C VAL A 47 -6.87 -2.46 22.90
N ASN A 48 -5.59 -2.22 22.74
CA ASN A 48 -4.98 -0.91 22.74
C ASN A 48 -4.22 -0.71 21.43
N SER A 49 -3.93 0.53 21.04
CA SER A 49 -3.26 0.81 19.78
C SER A 49 -2.36 2.03 19.83
N PHE A 50 -1.50 2.15 18.82
CA PHE A 50 -0.75 3.36 18.50
C PHE A 50 -1.09 3.77 17.08
N SER A 51 -1.32 5.06 16.85
CA SER A 51 -1.62 5.65 15.54
C SER A 51 -0.44 6.40 14.93
N GLY A 52 0.51 6.84 15.72
CA GLY A 52 1.68 7.60 15.27
C GLY A 52 2.82 6.70 14.80
N LEU A 53 2.66 6.11 13.60
CA LEU A 53 3.67 5.26 12.99
C LEU A 53 4.38 6.00 11.86
N LYS A 54 5.72 5.95 11.83
CA LYS A 54 6.56 6.50 10.75
C LYS A 54 7.68 5.51 10.45
N GLY A 55 8.19 5.50 9.24
CA GLY A 55 9.32 4.61 8.94
C GLY A 55 9.62 4.50 7.48
N THR A 56 10.66 3.74 7.18
CA THR A 56 11.12 3.47 5.82
C THR A 56 11.60 2.02 5.69
N VAL A 57 11.58 1.52 4.46
CA VAL A 57 12.32 0.32 4.05
C VAL A 57 13.21 0.73 2.90
N ASP A 58 14.50 0.46 3.00
CA ASP A 58 15.46 0.78 1.96
C ASP A 58 15.54 -0.33 0.89
N ALA A 59 16.35 -0.09 -0.14
CA ALA A 59 16.53 -1.02 -1.26
C ALA A 59 17.15 -2.37 -0.88
N ASP A 60 17.87 -2.40 0.25
CA ASP A 60 18.52 -3.59 0.79
C ASP A 60 17.59 -4.36 1.75
N GLY A 61 16.36 -3.87 1.95
CA GLY A 61 15.36 -4.51 2.80
C GLY A 61 15.45 -4.16 4.28
N LYS A 62 16.30 -3.19 4.64
CA LYS A 62 16.36 -2.72 6.03
C LYS A 62 15.14 -1.83 6.32
N ALA A 63 14.29 -2.29 7.21
CA ALA A 63 13.15 -1.56 7.73
C ALA A 63 13.50 -0.86 9.04
N ASP A 64 13.02 0.38 9.19
CA ASP A 64 13.11 1.18 10.39
C ASP A 64 11.77 1.87 10.62
N VAL A 65 11.07 1.50 11.70
CA VAL A 65 9.73 1.99 12.04
C VAL A 65 9.74 2.59 13.43
N THR A 66 9.43 3.87 13.52
CA THR A 66 9.23 4.60 14.78
C THR A 66 7.77 4.53 15.19
N ILE A 67 7.53 4.19 16.44
CA ILE A 67 6.22 4.16 17.09
C ILE A 67 6.16 5.33 18.07
N ASP A 68 5.34 6.34 17.78
CA ASP A 68 5.09 7.45 18.70
C ASP A 68 4.20 6.97 19.85
N LEU A 69 4.81 6.76 21.01
CA LEU A 69 4.16 6.26 22.22
C LEU A 69 3.12 7.24 22.77
N THR A 70 3.24 8.53 22.45
CA THR A 70 2.28 9.56 22.90
C THR A 70 0.90 9.41 22.24
N THR A 71 0.83 8.63 21.16
CA THR A 71 -0.41 8.31 20.43
C THR A 71 -1.12 7.07 20.98
N LEU A 72 -0.72 6.59 22.16
CA LEU A 72 -1.37 5.46 22.81
C LEU A 72 -2.88 5.68 22.99
N GLU A 73 -3.66 4.73 22.54
CA GLU A 73 -5.11 4.71 22.76
C GLU A 73 -5.55 3.40 23.44
N THR A 74 -6.10 3.53 24.62
CA THR A 74 -6.62 2.40 25.41
C THR A 74 -8.13 2.52 25.67
N ASN A 75 -8.79 3.52 25.09
CA ASN A 75 -10.20 3.90 25.33
C ASN A 75 -10.47 4.35 26.78
N ILE A 76 -9.42 4.70 27.56
CA ILE A 76 -9.52 5.21 28.93
C ILE A 76 -8.40 6.23 29.13
N ASP A 77 -8.72 7.52 29.14
CA ASP A 77 -7.75 8.63 29.20
C ASP A 77 -6.77 8.51 30.37
N ILE A 78 -7.26 8.30 31.59
CA ILE A 78 -6.41 8.15 32.77
C ILE A 78 -5.49 6.92 32.68
N ARG A 79 -5.83 5.91 31.88
CA ARG A 79 -4.95 4.78 31.64
C ARG A 79 -3.87 5.14 30.62
N ASN A 80 -4.20 5.92 29.60
CA ASN A 80 -3.23 6.43 28.63
C ASN A 80 -2.16 7.24 29.38
N GLU A 81 -2.56 8.19 30.22
CA GLU A 81 -1.64 9.00 31.07
C GLU A 81 -0.75 8.12 31.95
N ARG A 82 -1.33 7.18 32.69
CA ARG A 82 -0.59 6.29 33.58
C ARG A 82 0.36 5.35 32.86
N MET A 83 -0.01 4.87 31.68
CA MET A 83 0.90 4.05 30.88
C MET A 83 2.06 4.87 30.36
N LEU A 84 1.84 6.08 29.87
CA LEU A 84 2.92 6.99 29.46
C LEU A 84 3.87 7.29 30.61
N GLU A 85 3.34 7.56 31.82
CA GLU A 85 4.15 7.91 32.97
C GLU A 85 4.91 6.70 33.56
N HIS A 86 4.22 5.58 33.80
CA HIS A 86 4.75 4.49 34.59
C HIS A 86 5.31 3.33 33.75
N VAL A 87 4.69 3.00 32.62
CA VAL A 87 5.14 1.90 31.75
C VAL A 87 6.23 2.40 30.81
N PHE A 88 5.96 3.48 30.09
CA PHE A 88 6.89 4.05 29.12
C PHE A 88 7.83 5.11 29.74
N LYS A 89 7.66 5.46 31.01
CA LYS A 89 8.55 6.37 31.79
C LYS A 89 8.79 7.71 31.07
N GLY A 90 7.79 8.22 30.34
CA GLY A 90 7.88 9.46 29.57
C GLY A 90 8.69 9.35 28.27
N ALA A 91 9.08 8.15 27.84
CA ALA A 91 9.65 7.96 26.51
C ALA A 91 8.64 8.36 25.43
N GLY A 92 9.10 9.13 24.45
CA GLY A 92 8.26 9.59 23.34
C GLY A 92 8.09 8.52 22.27
N GLU A 93 9.06 7.63 22.10
CA GLU A 93 9.14 6.73 20.95
C GLU A 93 9.67 5.35 21.32
N ALA A 94 9.24 4.35 20.53
CA ALA A 94 9.87 3.04 20.46
C ALA A 94 10.27 2.78 19.01
N GLN A 95 11.27 1.91 18.80
CA GLN A 95 11.83 1.63 17.49
C GLN A 95 11.68 0.15 17.14
N LEU A 96 11.07 -0.13 15.99
CA LEU A 96 11.02 -1.46 15.39
C LEU A 96 11.93 -1.47 14.17
N THR A 97 12.98 -2.27 14.22
CA THR A 97 13.86 -2.52 13.08
C THR A 97 13.64 -3.92 12.55
N ALA A 98 13.83 -4.12 11.25
CA ALA A 98 13.73 -5.43 10.65
C ALA A 98 14.61 -5.55 9.39
N GLN A 99 14.93 -6.79 9.01
CA GLN A 99 15.62 -7.09 7.77
C GLN A 99 14.75 -8.04 6.94
N LEU A 100 14.45 -7.62 5.71
CA LEU A 100 13.65 -8.37 4.75
C LEU A 100 14.53 -8.87 3.61
N ASP A 101 14.22 -10.07 3.09
CA ASP A 101 14.72 -10.48 1.78
C ASP A 101 13.88 -9.82 0.68
N MET A 102 14.47 -8.83 0.03
CA MET A 102 13.78 -8.07 -1.01
C MET A 102 13.51 -8.87 -2.27
N ASP A 103 14.21 -9.98 -2.51
CA ASP A 103 13.98 -10.82 -3.69
C ASP A 103 12.64 -11.57 -3.59
N GLU A 104 12.14 -11.83 -2.38
CA GLU A 104 10.83 -12.44 -2.16
C GLU A 104 9.66 -11.50 -2.47
N VAL A 105 9.87 -10.18 -2.41
CA VAL A 105 8.80 -9.19 -2.54
C VAL A 105 8.89 -8.33 -3.81
N LYS A 106 10.08 -8.15 -4.38
CA LYS A 106 10.28 -7.33 -5.61
C LYS A 106 9.54 -7.87 -6.82
N GLY A 107 9.39 -9.20 -6.92
CA GLY A 107 8.73 -9.87 -8.05
C GLY A 107 7.21 -9.93 -7.98
N LEU A 108 6.60 -9.49 -6.89
CA LEU A 108 5.14 -9.56 -6.73
C LEU A 108 4.42 -8.64 -7.73
N ALA A 109 3.51 -9.20 -8.49
CA ALA A 109 2.58 -8.43 -9.32
C ALA A 109 1.49 -7.77 -8.45
N VAL A 110 0.86 -6.72 -8.95
CA VAL A 110 -0.25 -6.05 -8.24
C VAL A 110 -1.38 -7.04 -7.97
N GLY A 111 -1.77 -7.16 -6.72
CA GLY A 111 -2.76 -8.13 -6.21
C GLY A 111 -2.17 -9.47 -5.79
N GLU A 112 -0.89 -9.71 -5.98
CA GLU A 112 -0.19 -10.89 -5.46
C GLU A 112 0.29 -10.66 -4.03
N MET A 113 0.56 -11.77 -3.33
CA MET A 113 1.07 -11.79 -1.97
C MET A 113 2.14 -12.87 -1.80
N ALA A 114 3.05 -12.61 -0.87
CA ALA A 114 4.00 -13.60 -0.35
C ALA A 114 3.93 -13.65 1.17
N VAL A 115 4.32 -14.76 1.74
CA VAL A 115 4.60 -14.91 3.17
C VAL A 115 6.11 -14.91 3.30
N VAL A 116 6.64 -14.01 4.13
CA VAL A 116 8.07 -13.80 4.30
C VAL A 116 8.45 -13.86 5.77
N ASP A 117 9.56 -14.51 6.07
CA ASP A 117 10.17 -14.49 7.39
C ASP A 117 11.00 -13.21 7.56
N VAL A 118 10.84 -12.53 8.68
CA VAL A 118 11.47 -11.25 8.97
C VAL A 118 12.13 -11.28 10.33
N GLU A 119 13.45 -11.15 10.36
CA GLU A 119 14.19 -10.94 11.59
C GLU A 119 14.09 -9.46 12.00
N GLY A 120 13.54 -9.21 13.18
CA GLY A 120 13.30 -7.87 13.69
C GLY A 120 13.79 -7.67 15.10
N ALA A 121 13.76 -6.42 15.58
CA ALA A 121 14.03 -6.06 16.95
C ALA A 121 13.17 -4.86 17.37
N LEU A 122 12.55 -4.96 18.55
CA LEU A 122 11.83 -3.87 19.19
C LEU A 122 12.69 -3.25 20.27
N SER A 123 13.01 -1.98 20.13
CA SER A 123 13.76 -1.19 21.12
C SER A 123 12.83 -0.25 21.89
N LEU A 124 12.79 -0.40 23.21
CA LEU A 124 11.99 0.40 24.12
C LEU A 124 12.79 0.67 25.40
N LEU A 125 12.84 1.91 25.86
CA LEU A 125 13.55 2.32 27.11
C LEU A 125 15.01 1.89 27.18
N GLY A 126 15.69 1.76 26.04
CA GLY A 126 17.08 1.29 25.97
C GLY A 126 17.25 -0.24 26.02
N VAL A 127 16.15 -0.98 26.09
CA VAL A 127 16.13 -2.44 25.96
C VAL A 127 15.78 -2.80 24.52
N SER A 128 16.49 -3.74 23.93
CA SER A 128 16.20 -4.29 22.58
C SER A 128 15.84 -5.75 22.70
N THR A 129 14.69 -6.12 22.15
CA THR A 129 14.16 -7.49 22.14
C THR A 129 14.09 -7.98 20.72
N GLU A 130 14.70 -9.11 20.42
CA GLU A 130 14.62 -9.76 19.10
C GLU A 130 13.20 -10.30 18.87
N LEU A 131 12.74 -10.20 17.62
CA LEU A 131 11.42 -10.65 17.19
C LEU A 131 11.57 -11.45 15.89
N ASP A 132 11.11 -12.69 15.92
CA ASP A 132 10.92 -13.49 14.72
C ASP A 132 9.49 -13.27 14.23
N LEU A 133 9.34 -12.67 13.05
CA LEU A 133 8.06 -12.26 12.49
C LEU A 133 7.81 -13.00 11.18
N GLU A 134 6.65 -13.61 11.04
CA GLU A 134 6.14 -14.06 9.75
C GLU A 134 5.16 -13.00 9.24
N MET A 135 5.44 -12.43 8.07
CA MET A 135 4.68 -11.32 7.50
C MET A 135 4.06 -11.72 6.17
N VAL A 136 2.79 -11.37 6.00
CA VAL A 136 2.13 -11.42 4.68
C VAL A 136 2.36 -10.08 3.99
N VAL A 137 3.08 -10.08 2.89
CA VAL A 137 3.29 -8.89 2.06
C VAL A 137 2.37 -8.95 0.85
N VAL A 138 1.57 -7.92 0.64
CA VAL A 138 0.61 -7.80 -0.46
C VAL A 138 0.97 -6.60 -1.32
N ARG A 139 1.14 -6.79 -2.62
CA ARG A 139 1.34 -5.69 -3.58
C ARG A 139 0.00 -5.05 -3.90
N LEU A 140 -0.26 -3.85 -3.37
CA LEU A 140 -1.53 -3.14 -3.59
C LEU A 140 -1.54 -2.31 -4.88
N ALA A 141 -0.39 -1.76 -5.26
CA ALA A 141 -0.17 -1.00 -6.49
C ALA A 141 1.31 -1.04 -6.87
N GLU A 142 1.68 -0.50 -8.02
CA GLU A 142 3.08 -0.41 -8.49
C GLU A 142 4.01 0.17 -7.41
N ASN A 143 3.54 1.19 -6.71
CA ASN A 143 4.28 1.92 -5.68
C ASN A 143 3.69 1.76 -4.27
N LYS A 144 2.85 0.75 -4.02
CA LYS A 144 2.20 0.56 -2.72
C LYS A 144 2.16 -0.91 -2.31
N VAL A 145 2.65 -1.20 -1.12
CA VAL A 145 2.61 -2.53 -0.50
C VAL A 145 1.99 -2.46 0.88
N MET A 146 1.41 -3.56 1.32
CA MET A 146 0.92 -3.73 2.68
C MET A 146 1.57 -4.97 3.28
N ALA A 147 2.16 -4.82 4.46
CA ALA A 147 2.68 -5.91 5.27
C ALA A 147 1.80 -6.12 6.49
N LEU A 148 1.42 -7.35 6.74
CA LEU A 148 0.58 -7.78 7.86
C LEU A 148 1.33 -8.84 8.65
N SER A 149 1.24 -8.83 9.98
CA SER A 149 1.66 -10.00 10.76
C SER A 149 0.77 -11.19 10.38
N ASN A 150 1.36 -12.31 9.93
CA ASN A 150 0.63 -13.53 9.59
C ASN A 150 0.02 -14.15 10.84
N ASP A 151 0.83 -14.22 11.90
CA ASP A 151 0.43 -14.67 13.22
C ASP A 151 0.45 -13.53 14.25
N MET A 152 -0.11 -13.78 15.43
CA MET A 152 0.02 -12.86 16.55
C MET A 152 1.45 -12.90 17.11
N VAL A 153 2.09 -11.74 17.17
CA VAL A 153 3.40 -11.58 17.81
C VAL A 153 3.20 -11.45 19.32
N PHE A 154 3.86 -12.26 20.11
CA PHE A 154 3.77 -12.17 21.56
C PHE A 154 5.00 -11.44 22.12
N VAL A 155 4.76 -10.39 22.89
CA VAL A 155 5.83 -9.58 23.49
C VAL A 155 5.68 -9.57 25.01
N GLY A 156 6.72 -10.00 25.71
CA GLY A 156 6.75 -10.10 27.18
C GLY A 156 7.11 -8.77 27.85
N THR A 157 6.48 -8.47 28.97
CA THR A 157 6.77 -7.25 29.73
C THR A 157 8.15 -7.27 30.37
N GLU A 158 8.68 -8.44 30.69
CA GLU A 158 10.03 -8.63 31.25
C GLU A 158 11.09 -8.37 30.18
N GLU A 159 10.89 -8.93 28.99
CA GLU A 159 11.76 -8.76 27.82
C GLU A 159 11.89 -7.30 27.40
N LEU A 160 10.80 -6.53 27.52
CA LEU A 160 10.78 -5.09 27.27
C LEU A 160 11.22 -4.22 28.43
N GLY A 161 11.50 -4.79 29.61
CA GLY A 161 11.89 -4.05 30.82
C GLY A 161 10.76 -3.18 31.40
N VAL A 162 9.48 -3.49 31.11
CA VAL A 162 8.32 -2.69 31.55
C VAL A 162 7.50 -3.33 32.65
N THR A 163 7.90 -4.48 33.18
CA THR A 163 7.18 -5.22 34.26
C THR A 163 6.82 -4.36 35.43
N ALA A 164 7.78 -3.57 35.96
CA ALA A 164 7.54 -2.70 37.11
C ALA A 164 6.47 -1.62 36.84
N GLY A 165 6.39 -1.13 35.59
CA GLY A 165 5.33 -0.20 35.15
C GLY A 165 3.95 -0.86 35.15
N ILE A 166 3.86 -2.10 34.70
CA ILE A 166 2.61 -2.88 34.76
C ILE A 166 2.20 -3.17 36.20
N ASP A 167 3.14 -3.49 37.10
CA ASP A 167 2.87 -3.64 38.51
C ASP A 167 2.29 -2.37 39.14
N LYS A 168 2.85 -1.22 38.77
CA LYS A 168 2.33 0.08 39.19
C LYS A 168 0.92 0.36 38.71
N LEU A 169 0.61 0.01 37.46
CA LEU A 169 -0.76 0.11 36.93
C LEU A 169 -1.74 -0.78 37.70
N MET A 170 -1.32 -2.01 38.04
CA MET A 170 -2.14 -2.93 38.84
C MET A 170 -2.44 -2.35 40.23
N GLU A 171 -1.42 -1.79 40.90
CA GLU A 171 -1.58 -1.13 42.19
C GLU A 171 -2.58 0.03 42.13
N LEU A 172 -2.35 0.97 41.18
CA LEU A 172 -3.18 2.17 41.00
C LEU A 172 -4.64 1.86 40.63
N ALA A 173 -4.86 0.79 39.88
CA ALA A 173 -6.19 0.37 39.43
C ALA A 173 -6.82 -0.68 40.39
N LYS A 174 -6.12 -1.09 41.45
CA LYS A 174 -6.51 -2.14 42.40
C LYS A 174 -6.93 -3.43 41.68
N LEU A 175 -6.12 -3.86 40.72
CA LEU A 175 -6.36 -5.06 39.94
C LEU A 175 -5.62 -6.25 40.53
N PRO A 176 -6.23 -7.45 40.55
CA PRO A 176 -5.57 -8.67 41.00
C PRO A 176 -4.53 -9.20 39.99
N GLY A 177 -4.66 -8.85 38.71
CA GLY A 177 -3.74 -9.29 37.66
C GLY A 177 -3.95 -8.54 36.35
N ILE A 178 -2.83 -8.39 35.63
CA ILE A 178 -2.75 -8.01 34.22
C ILE A 178 -1.77 -8.99 33.55
N THR A 179 -2.05 -9.47 32.34
CA THR A 179 -1.13 -10.35 31.60
C THR A 179 0.26 -9.74 31.45
N ARG A 180 1.28 -10.59 31.49
CA ARG A 180 2.70 -10.20 31.33
C ARG A 180 3.19 -10.37 29.90
N THR A 181 2.35 -10.91 29.04
CA THR A 181 2.61 -11.07 27.62
C THR A 181 1.47 -10.44 26.85
N SER A 182 1.79 -9.62 25.89
CA SER A 182 0.83 -8.92 25.04
C SER A 182 0.86 -9.52 23.64
N PRO A 183 -0.26 -10.00 23.11
CA PRO A 183 -0.39 -10.27 21.68
C PRO A 183 -0.39 -8.96 20.91
N VAL A 184 0.39 -8.88 19.85
CA VAL A 184 0.56 -7.71 18.99
C VAL A 184 0.20 -8.08 17.55
N THR A 185 -0.45 -7.19 16.86
CA THR A 185 -0.73 -7.29 15.42
C THR A 185 -0.27 -6.03 14.71
N LEU A 186 0.29 -6.21 13.52
CA LEU A 186 0.81 -5.16 12.65
C LEU A 186 0.07 -5.15 11.32
N ARG A 187 -0.28 -3.98 10.86
CA ARG A 187 -0.63 -3.68 9.48
C ARG A 187 0.13 -2.44 9.06
N LEU A 188 1.15 -2.60 8.25
CA LEU A 188 2.03 -1.54 7.79
C LEU A 188 1.83 -1.35 6.30
N VAL A 189 1.56 -0.13 5.88
CA VAL A 189 1.40 0.23 4.48
C VAL A 189 2.54 1.12 4.08
N PHE A 190 3.26 0.74 3.02
CA PHE A 190 4.39 1.50 2.50
C PHE A 190 4.09 1.98 1.09
N THR A 191 4.57 3.18 0.80
CA THR A 191 4.58 3.75 -0.54
C THR A 191 6.02 4.02 -0.95
N SER A 192 6.43 3.59 -2.15
CA SER A 192 7.73 4.02 -2.65
C SER A 192 7.59 5.35 -3.36
N ASP A 193 8.53 6.25 -3.04
CA ASP A 193 8.91 7.31 -3.95
C ASP A 193 9.74 6.70 -5.10
N MET A 194 9.21 5.65 -5.74
CA MET A 194 9.61 5.55 -7.12
C MET A 194 9.41 6.97 -7.61
N LYS A 195 10.52 7.69 -7.92
CA LYS A 195 10.40 8.86 -8.75
C LYS A 195 9.36 8.42 -9.76
N LYS A 196 8.14 8.93 -9.58
CA LYS A 196 7.22 9.07 -10.65
C LYS A 196 8.17 9.29 -11.80
N VAL A 197 8.47 8.22 -12.61
CA VAL A 197 8.94 8.50 -13.96
C VAL A 197 7.94 9.51 -14.33
N GLU A 198 8.36 10.75 -14.14
CA GLU A 198 7.53 11.93 -13.97
C GLU A 198 6.35 11.64 -14.81
N ALA A 199 5.26 11.16 -14.13
CA ALA A 199 4.05 11.00 -14.88
C ALA A 199 4.01 12.35 -15.48
N ALA A 200 4.61 12.41 -16.61
CA ALA A 200 4.71 13.55 -17.46
C ALA A 200 3.34 14.11 -17.37
N PRO A 201 3.11 15.30 -16.76
CA PRO A 201 1.98 15.89 -16.07
C PRO A 201 0.74 15.29 -16.63
N ALA A 202 0.02 14.44 -15.90
CA ALA A 202 -0.96 13.43 -16.35
C ALA A 202 -0.97 13.47 -17.88
N ALA A 203 0.20 13.06 -18.40
CA ALA A 203 0.51 13.35 -19.78
C ALA A 203 -0.57 12.57 -20.38
N ALA A 204 -1.55 13.34 -20.77
CA ALA A 204 -2.58 12.88 -21.63
C ALA A 204 -2.10 11.55 -22.12
N VAL A 205 -2.66 10.43 -21.53
CA VAL A 205 -2.29 9.08 -21.92
C VAL A 205 -2.32 9.22 -23.41
N THR A 206 -1.12 9.48 -23.95
CA THR A 206 -1.05 10.01 -25.31
C THR A 206 -1.72 8.94 -26.07
N THR A 207 -2.80 9.26 -26.76
CA THR A 207 -3.60 8.38 -27.57
C THR A 207 -2.74 7.48 -28.49
N ALA A 208 -1.46 7.69 -28.52
CA ALA A 208 -0.41 6.88 -29.13
C ALA A 208 -0.10 5.55 -28.41
N ALA A 209 -0.42 5.38 -27.13
CA ALA A 209 -0.15 4.12 -26.40
C ALA A 209 -1.32 3.14 -26.45
N LEU A 210 -2.51 3.56 -26.86
CA LEU A 210 -3.62 2.66 -27.14
C LEU A 210 -3.60 2.34 -28.65
N ALA A 211 -2.90 1.28 -29.02
CA ALA A 211 -2.99 0.74 -30.39
C ALA A 211 -4.47 0.52 -30.72
N GLY A 212 -4.96 1.16 -31.79
CA GLY A 212 -6.34 1.01 -32.22
C GLY A 212 -6.82 2.17 -33.12
N ASP A 213 -7.75 1.88 -33.99
CA ASP A 213 -8.37 2.86 -34.90
C ASP A 213 -9.60 3.49 -34.20
N VAL A 214 -9.49 4.79 -33.87
CA VAL A 214 -10.56 5.58 -33.23
C VAL A 214 -11.86 5.58 -34.06
N LYS A 215 -11.78 5.63 -35.41
CA LYS A 215 -12.97 5.62 -36.26
C LYS A 215 -13.66 4.25 -36.22
N ALA A 216 -12.88 3.17 -36.27
CA ALA A 216 -13.40 1.81 -36.08
C ALA A 216 -13.96 1.63 -34.67
N GLY A 217 -13.28 2.15 -33.64
CA GLY A 217 -13.72 2.15 -32.25
C GLY A 217 -15.07 2.83 -32.03
N LYS A 218 -15.32 3.96 -32.68
CA LYS A 218 -16.63 4.62 -32.70
C LYS A 218 -17.75 3.72 -33.26
N LYS A 219 -17.43 2.87 -34.24
CA LYS A 219 -18.39 1.88 -34.74
C LYS A 219 -18.66 0.78 -33.74
N VAL A 220 -17.62 0.27 -33.09
CA VAL A 220 -17.74 -0.73 -32.01
C VAL A 220 -18.52 -0.17 -30.82
N PHE A 221 -18.28 1.09 -30.45
CA PHE A 221 -18.96 1.77 -29.35
C PHE A 221 -20.48 1.85 -29.49
N LYS A 222 -21.02 1.69 -30.70
CA LYS A 222 -22.47 1.58 -30.89
C LYS A 222 -23.10 0.49 -30.03
N LYS A 223 -22.35 -0.56 -29.66
CA LYS A 223 -22.79 -1.64 -28.78
C LYS A 223 -22.86 -1.20 -27.31
N CYS A 224 -22.16 -0.12 -26.94
CA CYS A 224 -22.04 0.40 -25.56
C CYS A 224 -22.98 1.59 -25.29
N LYS A 225 -23.29 2.40 -26.34
CA LYS A 225 -23.99 3.69 -26.21
C LYS A 225 -25.40 3.60 -25.67
N ALA A 226 -26.05 2.43 -25.75
CA ALA A 226 -27.38 2.21 -25.18
C ALA A 226 -27.38 2.38 -23.65
N CYS A 227 -26.29 1.94 -23.02
CA CYS A 227 -26.15 1.98 -21.57
C CYS A 227 -25.21 3.10 -21.08
N HIS A 228 -24.14 3.40 -21.82
CA HIS A 228 -23.11 4.37 -21.43
C HIS A 228 -23.17 5.66 -22.25
N LYS A 229 -22.89 6.78 -21.59
CA LYS A 229 -22.82 8.10 -22.24
C LYS A 229 -21.35 8.55 -22.32
N MET A 230 -21.01 9.24 -23.42
CA MET A 230 -19.73 9.93 -23.60
C MET A 230 -19.91 11.44 -23.32
N LYS A 231 -20.46 11.75 -22.17
CA LYS A 231 -20.63 13.11 -21.64
C LYS A 231 -20.47 13.08 -20.12
N ALA A 232 -19.51 13.85 -19.61
CA ALA A 232 -19.23 13.93 -18.19
C ALA A 232 -20.49 14.28 -17.37
N GLY A 233 -20.67 13.64 -16.22
CA GLY A 233 -21.82 13.83 -15.34
C GLY A 233 -23.17 13.32 -15.88
N LYS A 234 -23.21 12.69 -17.05
CA LYS A 234 -24.43 12.12 -17.65
C LYS A 234 -24.38 10.58 -17.63
N ASN A 235 -24.96 10.00 -16.60
CA ASN A 235 -25.11 8.56 -16.49
C ASN A 235 -26.32 8.07 -17.31
N GLY A 236 -26.28 6.81 -17.75
CA GLY A 236 -27.39 6.08 -18.34
C GLY A 236 -27.74 4.86 -17.46
N VAL A 237 -28.03 3.72 -18.10
CA VAL A 237 -28.14 2.42 -17.39
C VAL A 237 -26.78 2.04 -16.78
N GLY A 238 -25.68 2.43 -17.44
CA GLY A 238 -24.31 2.38 -16.97
C GLY A 238 -23.74 3.78 -16.68
N PRO A 239 -22.57 3.88 -16.01
CA PRO A 239 -21.91 5.14 -15.76
C PRO A 239 -21.41 5.77 -17.06
N HIS A 240 -21.16 7.10 -17.05
CA HIS A 240 -20.48 7.73 -18.19
C HIS A 240 -19.04 7.22 -18.32
N LEU A 241 -18.51 7.21 -19.55
CA LEU A 241 -17.18 6.70 -19.85
C LEU A 241 -16.15 7.79 -20.18
N VAL A 242 -16.51 9.08 -20.08
CA VAL A 242 -15.55 10.18 -20.22
C VAL A 242 -14.51 10.09 -19.09
N GLY A 243 -13.22 10.11 -19.44
CA GLY A 243 -12.13 9.97 -18.48
C GLY A 243 -12.12 8.63 -17.73
N VAL A 244 -12.59 7.55 -18.37
CA VAL A 244 -12.57 6.22 -17.71
C VAL A 244 -11.18 5.61 -17.65
N ILE A 245 -10.30 5.97 -18.60
CA ILE A 245 -8.91 5.49 -18.58
C ILE A 245 -8.17 6.08 -17.38
N GLY A 246 -7.54 5.23 -16.58
CA GLY A 246 -6.88 5.62 -15.33
C GLY A 246 -7.83 5.84 -14.15
N ARG A 247 -9.16 5.71 -14.34
CA ARG A 247 -10.14 5.90 -13.26
C ARG A 247 -10.40 4.58 -12.53
N GLU A 248 -10.55 4.67 -11.21
CA GLU A 248 -10.96 3.54 -10.38
C GLU A 248 -12.38 3.05 -10.71
N ALA A 249 -12.58 1.74 -10.69
CA ALA A 249 -13.88 1.13 -10.89
C ALA A 249 -14.80 1.48 -9.72
N GLY A 250 -16.01 1.92 -10.05
CA GLY A 250 -16.96 2.33 -9.01
C GLY A 250 -16.91 3.81 -8.64
N ALA A 251 -15.95 4.61 -9.16
CA ALA A 251 -15.68 5.97 -8.71
C ALA A 251 -16.58 7.06 -9.33
N VAL A 252 -17.49 6.76 -10.27
CA VAL A 252 -18.38 7.81 -10.82
C VAL A 252 -19.41 8.21 -9.77
N GLU A 253 -19.33 9.46 -9.33
CA GLU A 253 -20.20 10.02 -8.33
C GLU A 253 -21.70 9.95 -8.74
N GLY A 254 -22.57 9.63 -7.78
CA GLY A 254 -24.01 9.53 -8.00
C GLY A 254 -24.48 8.30 -8.79
N PHE A 255 -23.57 7.39 -9.24
CA PHE A 255 -23.96 6.15 -9.92
C PHE A 255 -24.00 4.96 -8.95
N LYS A 256 -25.08 4.18 -8.95
CA LYS A 256 -25.25 3.00 -8.07
C LYS A 256 -24.64 1.74 -8.69
N TYR A 257 -23.39 1.46 -8.34
CA TYR A 257 -22.68 0.27 -8.77
C TYR A 257 -23.16 -1.04 -8.10
N SER A 258 -22.71 -2.18 -8.61
CA SER A 258 -22.79 -3.44 -7.86
C SER A 258 -21.77 -3.41 -6.72
N LYS A 259 -22.01 -4.19 -5.65
CA LYS A 259 -21.01 -4.38 -4.58
C LYS A 259 -19.67 -4.86 -5.13
N ALA A 260 -19.72 -5.79 -6.10
CA ALA A 260 -18.55 -6.32 -6.75
C ALA A 260 -17.74 -5.24 -7.52
N MET A 261 -18.40 -4.30 -8.18
CA MET A 261 -17.72 -3.22 -8.90
C MET A 261 -17.18 -2.15 -7.96
N ALA A 262 -17.95 -1.75 -6.96
CA ALA A 262 -17.54 -0.73 -5.99
C ALA A 262 -16.42 -1.19 -5.05
N GLY A 263 -16.32 -2.48 -4.78
CA GLY A 263 -15.27 -3.05 -3.93
C GLY A 263 -14.19 -3.81 -4.70
N SER A 264 -14.06 -3.59 -6.02
CA SER A 264 -13.11 -4.36 -6.84
C SER A 264 -11.67 -3.86 -6.75
N GLY A 265 -11.45 -2.59 -6.39
CA GLY A 265 -10.14 -1.95 -6.42
C GLY A 265 -9.51 -1.83 -7.82
N LEU A 266 -10.25 -2.18 -8.89
CA LEU A 266 -9.74 -2.13 -10.25
C LEU A 266 -9.55 -0.69 -10.73
N VAL A 267 -8.44 -0.42 -11.39
CA VAL A 267 -8.23 0.80 -12.17
C VAL A 267 -8.40 0.45 -13.66
N TRP A 268 -9.14 1.27 -14.40
CA TRP A 268 -9.41 1.04 -15.82
C TRP A 268 -8.23 1.45 -16.69
N ASP A 269 -7.27 0.58 -16.85
CA ASP A 269 -6.16 0.70 -17.79
C ASP A 269 -6.38 -0.13 -19.07
N ALA A 270 -5.33 -0.25 -19.87
CA ALA A 270 -5.38 -1.00 -21.14
C ALA A 270 -5.63 -2.50 -20.92
N GLU A 271 -5.08 -3.08 -19.88
CA GLU A 271 -5.15 -4.51 -19.59
C GLU A 271 -6.48 -4.87 -18.92
N THR A 272 -6.86 -4.18 -17.86
CA THR A 272 -8.11 -4.40 -17.12
C THR A 272 -9.33 -4.19 -18.03
N LEU A 273 -9.31 -3.15 -18.89
CA LEU A 273 -10.35 -2.96 -19.87
C LEU A 273 -10.39 -4.08 -20.93
N THR A 274 -9.25 -4.59 -21.36
CA THR A 274 -9.19 -5.73 -22.29
C THR A 274 -9.81 -6.96 -21.66
N GLY A 275 -9.41 -7.31 -20.44
CA GLY A 275 -9.96 -8.44 -19.71
C GLY A 275 -11.46 -8.29 -19.47
N PHE A 276 -11.89 -7.14 -18.98
CA PHE A 276 -13.28 -6.87 -18.68
C PHE A 276 -14.17 -6.84 -19.95
N LEU A 277 -13.73 -6.18 -21.04
CA LEU A 277 -14.48 -6.10 -22.28
C LEU A 277 -14.53 -7.41 -23.06
N THR A 278 -13.59 -8.33 -22.82
CA THR A 278 -13.61 -9.68 -23.39
C THR A 278 -14.77 -10.49 -22.81
N LYS A 279 -14.97 -10.50 -21.50
CA LYS A 279 -16.03 -11.27 -20.83
C LYS A 279 -16.37 -10.71 -19.45
N PRO A 280 -17.17 -9.61 -19.35
CA PRO A 280 -17.40 -8.86 -18.12
C PRO A 280 -17.81 -9.71 -16.91
N LYS A 281 -18.78 -10.62 -17.07
CA LYS A 281 -19.29 -11.47 -15.98
C LYS A 281 -18.29 -12.53 -15.50
N LYS A 282 -17.35 -12.94 -16.39
CA LYS A 282 -16.27 -13.86 -16.00
C LYS A 282 -15.14 -13.12 -15.29
N TYR A 283 -14.81 -11.94 -15.80
CA TYR A 283 -13.73 -11.09 -15.27
C TYR A 283 -14.09 -10.56 -13.87
N LEU A 284 -15.30 -10.04 -13.72
CA LEU A 284 -15.79 -9.52 -12.43
C LEU A 284 -17.13 -10.17 -12.07
N LYS A 285 -17.08 -11.26 -11.30
CA LYS A 285 -18.28 -11.95 -10.81
C LYS A 285 -19.12 -10.98 -9.95
N GLY A 286 -20.41 -10.90 -10.18
CA GLY A 286 -21.30 -9.97 -9.46
C GLY A 286 -21.42 -8.59 -10.09
N THR A 287 -20.77 -8.33 -11.24
CA THR A 287 -21.09 -7.11 -12.02
C THR A 287 -22.52 -7.10 -12.49
N LYS A 288 -23.18 -5.92 -12.45
CA LYS A 288 -24.53 -5.72 -13.03
C LYS A 288 -24.50 -5.50 -14.54
N MET A 289 -23.33 -5.34 -15.15
CA MET A 289 -23.22 -5.19 -16.60
C MET A 289 -23.61 -6.47 -17.32
N THR A 290 -24.61 -6.37 -18.18
CA THR A 290 -25.20 -7.53 -18.90
C THR A 290 -24.56 -7.82 -20.24
N PHE A 291 -23.56 -7.02 -20.64
CA PHE A 291 -22.83 -7.18 -21.90
C PHE A 291 -22.09 -8.52 -21.97
N ASN A 292 -22.19 -9.21 -23.11
CA ASN A 292 -21.59 -10.53 -23.29
C ASN A 292 -20.09 -10.51 -23.67
N GLY A 293 -19.54 -9.31 -23.89
CA GLY A 293 -18.16 -9.11 -24.29
C GLY A 293 -17.94 -8.96 -25.78
N LEU A 294 -16.74 -8.55 -26.14
CA LEU A 294 -16.24 -8.43 -27.51
C LEU A 294 -15.39 -9.66 -27.85
N LYS A 295 -15.67 -10.30 -29.00
CA LYS A 295 -14.97 -11.53 -29.40
C LYS A 295 -13.69 -11.27 -30.20
N LYS A 296 -13.56 -10.09 -30.83
CA LYS A 296 -12.43 -9.75 -31.68
C LYS A 296 -11.46 -8.86 -30.89
N PRO A 297 -10.19 -9.24 -30.73
CA PRO A 297 -9.19 -8.39 -30.05
C PRO A 297 -9.09 -6.99 -30.66
N ALA A 298 -9.09 -6.87 -31.97
CA ALA A 298 -9.09 -5.59 -32.67
C ALA A 298 -10.30 -4.69 -32.32
N ASP A 299 -11.51 -5.26 -32.07
CA ASP A 299 -12.66 -4.48 -31.63
C ASP A 299 -12.41 -3.89 -30.23
N ILE A 300 -11.70 -4.62 -29.35
CA ILE A 300 -11.37 -4.17 -27.99
C ILE A 300 -10.33 -3.05 -28.07
N GLU A 301 -9.27 -3.21 -28.84
CA GLU A 301 -8.25 -2.18 -29.04
C GLU A 301 -8.87 -0.91 -29.62
N ASN A 302 -9.67 -1.03 -30.66
CA ASN A 302 -10.32 0.08 -31.34
C ASN A 302 -11.30 0.83 -30.40
N VAL A 303 -12.14 0.12 -29.63
CA VAL A 303 -13.09 0.77 -28.72
C VAL A 303 -12.38 1.45 -27.55
N ARG A 304 -11.27 0.90 -27.06
CA ARG A 304 -10.43 1.55 -26.05
C ARG A 304 -9.83 2.86 -26.59
N ALA A 305 -9.27 2.82 -27.80
CA ALA A 305 -8.73 4.00 -28.45
C ALA A 305 -9.82 5.09 -28.64
N TYR A 306 -11.04 4.70 -29.00
CA TYR A 306 -12.15 5.64 -29.10
C TYR A 306 -12.57 6.23 -27.75
N ILE A 307 -12.69 5.40 -26.71
CA ILE A 307 -13.08 5.87 -25.37
C ILE A 307 -12.02 6.84 -24.82
N ALA A 308 -10.75 6.55 -25.01
CA ALA A 308 -9.64 7.41 -24.60
C ALA A 308 -9.57 8.74 -25.37
N SER A 309 -10.12 8.79 -26.61
CA SER A 309 -10.12 10.01 -27.43
C SER A 309 -11.24 11.01 -27.08
N VAL A 310 -12.11 10.68 -26.12
CA VAL A 310 -13.23 11.52 -25.71
C VAL A 310 -13.01 11.91 -24.24
N GLU A 311 -12.44 13.08 -24.04
CA GLU A 311 -12.23 13.72 -22.74
C GLU A 311 -13.46 14.52 -22.29
#